data_7133488129fb395c1d2898714cdaf0e6
#
_entry.id   7133488129fb395c1d2898714cdaf0e6
#
_cell.length_a   1.000
_cell.length_b   1.000
_cell.length_c   1.000
_cell.angle_alpha   90.00
_cell.angle_beta   90.00
_cell.angle_gamma   90.00
#
_symmetry.space_group_name_H-M   'P 1'
#
loop_
_entity.id
_entity.type
_entity.pdbx_description
1 polymer ?
#
loop_
_entity_poly.entity_id
_entity_poly.type
_entity_poly.pdbx_seq_one_letter_code
_entity_poly.pdbx_strand_id
1 'polypeptide(L)'
;EFRLDKIVGTKGAYVSGGERRRTELARALAVGVNGPRFLLLDEPFAGVDPIAVSEIQAMSAGLRERQMGILITDHNVRETLAITNRAYIMREGQILAAGSGEELYNNPLVRQYYLGDNFFR
;
A
#
# COMPACT_ATOMS: atom_id res chain seq x y z
N GLU A 1 15.62 -2.75 8.02
CA GLU A 1 14.30 -3.18 7.56
C GLU A 1 13.56 -2.07 6.78
N PHE A 2 13.60 -0.84 7.29
CA PHE A 2 12.93 0.29 6.64
C PHE A 2 13.88 1.20 5.87
N ARG A 3 15.13 0.85 5.76
CA ARG A 3 16.17 1.64 5.07
C ARG A 3 16.24 3.08 5.55
N LEU A 4 16.09 3.27 6.85
CA LEU A 4 16.14 4.61 7.46
C LEU A 4 17.55 5.05 7.84
N ASP A 5 18.52 4.17 7.76
CA ASP A 5 19.92 4.46 8.09
C ASP A 5 20.49 5.63 7.27
N LYS A 6 20.00 5.81 6.02
CA LYS A 6 20.42 6.91 5.15
C LYS A 6 19.93 8.28 5.61
N ILE A 7 18.83 8.32 6.37
CA ILE A 7 18.14 9.57 6.67
C ILE A 7 18.03 9.88 8.15
N VAL A 8 18.61 9.06 9.03
CA VAL A 8 18.52 9.25 10.48
C VAL A 8 18.96 10.65 10.91
N GLY A 9 19.98 11.22 10.28
CA GLY A 9 20.46 12.56 10.59
C GLY A 9 19.79 13.67 9.76
N THR A 10 18.84 13.35 8.89
CA THR A 10 18.20 14.31 8.00
C THR A 10 16.96 14.91 8.66
N LYS A 11 16.81 16.24 8.57
CA LYS A 11 15.59 16.90 9.07
C LYS A 11 14.40 16.43 8.24
N GLY A 12 13.24 16.22 8.89
CA GLY A 12 12.04 15.72 8.25
C GLY A 12 11.60 16.53 7.02
N ALA A 13 11.88 17.85 6.99
CA ALA A 13 11.55 18.71 5.88
C ALA A 13 12.31 18.39 4.60
N TYR A 14 13.42 17.67 4.68
CA TYR A 14 14.29 17.37 3.53
C TYR A 14 14.19 15.94 3.03
N VAL A 15 13.35 15.11 3.64
CA VAL A 15 13.19 13.72 3.17
C VAL A 15 12.24 13.65 1.98
N SER A 16 12.46 12.67 1.09
CA SER A 16 11.61 12.42 -0.06
C SER A 16 10.24 11.87 0.37
N GLY A 17 9.26 11.83 -0.56
CA GLY A 17 7.96 11.23 -0.30
C GLY A 17 8.05 9.76 0.10
N GLY A 18 8.90 8.97 -0.56
CA GLY A 18 9.12 7.56 -0.22
C GLY A 18 9.78 7.39 1.14
N GLU A 19 10.78 8.22 1.44
CA GLU A 19 11.44 8.21 2.74
C GLU A 19 10.48 8.62 3.85
N ARG A 20 9.62 9.59 3.58
CA ARG A 20 8.58 10.01 4.51
C ARG A 20 7.61 8.88 4.82
N ARG A 21 7.18 8.14 3.79
CA ARG A 21 6.30 6.98 3.98
C ARG A 21 6.97 5.90 4.82
N ARG A 22 8.23 5.59 4.57
CA ARG A 22 8.98 4.63 5.39
C ARG A 22 9.09 5.07 6.84
N THR A 23 9.29 6.36 7.07
CA THR A 23 9.35 6.93 8.42
C THR A 23 8.01 6.78 9.13
N GLU A 24 6.90 7.05 8.43
CA GLU A 24 5.56 6.86 8.97
C GLU A 24 5.31 5.42 9.36
N LEU A 25 5.73 4.47 8.51
CA LEU A 25 5.60 3.04 8.78
C LEU A 25 6.42 2.63 10.01
N ALA A 26 7.66 3.07 10.09
CA ALA A 26 8.53 2.76 11.23
C ALA A 26 7.92 3.30 12.53
N ARG A 27 7.39 4.50 12.50
CA ARG A 27 6.74 5.10 13.66
C ARG A 27 5.52 4.32 14.10
N ALA A 28 4.68 3.90 13.15
CA ALA A 28 3.50 3.10 13.45
C ALA A 28 3.87 1.76 14.08
N LEU A 29 4.94 1.12 13.60
CA LEU A 29 5.38 -0.18 14.10
C LEU A 29 6.10 -0.08 15.45
N ALA A 30 6.51 1.11 15.86
CA ALA A 30 7.17 1.31 17.15
C ALA A 30 6.19 1.35 18.33
N VAL A 31 4.89 1.31 18.08
CA VAL A 31 3.86 1.38 19.12
C VAL A 31 3.74 0.06 19.84
N GLY A 32 3.73 0.10 21.19
CA GLY A 32 3.54 -1.08 22.03
C GLY A 32 4.80 -1.89 22.25
N VAL A 33 4.74 -2.81 23.23
CA VAL A 33 5.88 -3.62 23.64
C VAL A 33 6.25 -4.68 22.60
N ASN A 34 5.26 -5.29 21.99
CA ASN A 34 5.45 -6.34 20.97
C ASN A 34 5.12 -5.87 19.56
N GLY A 35 4.93 -4.56 19.39
CA GLY A 35 4.49 -3.98 18.15
C GLY A 35 3.00 -4.21 17.88
N PRO A 36 2.45 -3.60 16.84
CA PRO A 36 1.03 -3.76 16.49
C PRO A 36 0.78 -5.11 15.83
N ARG A 37 -0.47 -5.60 15.96
CA ARG A 37 -0.94 -6.79 15.24
C ARG A 37 -1.57 -6.43 13.90
N PHE A 38 -2.03 -5.19 13.79
CA PHE A 38 -2.64 -4.66 12.57
C PHE A 38 -2.02 -3.32 12.23
N LEU A 39 -1.87 -3.07 10.96
CA LEU A 39 -1.35 -1.81 10.44
C LEU A 39 -2.37 -1.24 9.45
N LEU A 40 -2.69 0.03 9.63
CA LEU A 40 -3.58 0.74 8.71
C LEU A 40 -2.76 1.71 7.88
N LEU A 41 -2.81 1.56 6.56
CA LEU A 41 -2.07 2.42 5.63
C LEU A 41 -3.09 3.17 4.76
N ASP A 42 -3.12 4.48 4.93
CA ASP A 42 -4.01 5.34 4.16
C ASP A 42 -3.24 5.98 3.01
N GLU A 43 -3.58 5.58 1.80
CA GLU A 43 -2.97 6.05 0.56
C GLU A 43 -1.43 6.00 0.56
N PRO A 44 -0.83 4.82 0.86
CA PRO A 44 0.63 4.73 0.94
C PRO A 44 1.34 4.96 -0.39
N PHE A 45 0.65 4.82 -1.52
CA PHE A 45 1.23 5.01 -2.85
C PHE A 45 1.02 6.41 -3.41
N ALA A 46 0.32 7.29 -2.69
CA ALA A 46 0.04 8.63 -3.18
C ALA A 46 1.31 9.47 -3.29
N GLY A 47 1.56 10.05 -4.44
CA GLY A 47 2.65 10.97 -4.65
C GLY A 47 4.06 10.38 -4.58
N VAL A 48 4.20 9.06 -4.64
CA VAL A 48 5.52 8.40 -4.62
C VAL A 48 5.91 7.95 -6.03
N ASP A 49 7.22 7.91 -6.28
CA ASP A 49 7.75 7.46 -7.57
C ASP A 49 7.73 5.92 -7.68
N PRO A 50 7.95 5.35 -8.90
CA PRO A 50 7.90 3.90 -9.09
C PRO A 50 8.88 3.11 -8.23
N ILE A 51 10.06 3.66 -7.93
CA ILE A 51 11.03 2.98 -7.08
C ILE A 51 10.50 2.91 -5.65
N ALA A 52 9.95 4.02 -5.14
CA ALA A 52 9.36 4.06 -3.80
C ALA A 52 8.14 3.14 -3.70
N VAL A 53 7.33 3.04 -4.75
CA VAL A 53 6.21 2.10 -4.81
C VAL A 53 6.70 0.67 -4.59
N SER A 54 7.73 0.27 -5.33
CA SER A 54 8.31 -1.08 -5.20
C SER A 54 8.84 -1.34 -3.79
N GLU A 55 9.46 -0.34 -3.18
CA GLU A 55 9.98 -0.48 -1.81
C GLU A 55 8.85 -0.63 -0.78
N ILE A 56 7.77 0.12 -0.94
CA ILE A 56 6.60 0.01 -0.06
C ILE A 56 5.93 -1.36 -0.22
N GLN A 57 5.82 -1.84 -1.45
CA GLN A 57 5.29 -3.17 -1.73
C GLN A 57 6.13 -4.26 -1.06
N ALA A 58 7.45 -4.17 -1.16
CA ALA A 58 8.36 -5.13 -0.54
C ALA A 58 8.25 -5.12 0.98
N MET A 59 8.16 -3.94 1.59
CA MET A 59 7.97 -3.82 3.03
C MET A 59 6.65 -4.43 3.48
N SER A 60 5.57 -4.16 2.76
CA SER A 60 4.25 -4.71 3.07
C SER A 60 4.25 -6.23 3.01
N ALA A 61 4.92 -6.81 2.01
CA ALA A 61 5.06 -8.26 1.88
C ALA A 61 5.82 -8.85 3.06
N GLY A 62 6.91 -8.19 3.49
CA GLY A 62 7.70 -8.64 4.64
C GLY A 62 6.89 -8.61 5.94
N LEU A 63 6.08 -7.58 6.13
CA LEU A 63 5.22 -7.48 7.32
C LEU A 63 4.15 -8.56 7.31
N ARG A 64 3.61 -8.88 6.15
CA ARG A 64 2.61 -9.95 6.01
C ARG A 64 3.20 -11.32 6.36
N GLU A 65 4.46 -11.57 5.98
CA GLU A 65 5.16 -12.79 6.36
C GLU A 65 5.32 -12.94 7.87
N ARG A 66 5.32 -11.83 8.59
CA ARG A 66 5.32 -11.80 10.06
C ARG A 66 3.93 -12.00 10.64
N GLN A 67 2.94 -12.37 9.83
CA GLN A 67 1.56 -12.58 10.23
C GLN A 67 0.88 -11.31 10.75
N MET A 68 1.31 -10.16 10.28
CA MET A 68 0.68 -8.89 10.60
C MET A 68 -0.49 -8.64 9.64
N GLY A 69 -1.63 -8.26 10.17
CA GLY A 69 -2.76 -7.82 9.34
C GLY A 69 -2.52 -6.41 8.83
N ILE A 70 -2.74 -6.19 7.53
CA ILE A 70 -2.55 -4.87 6.93
C ILE A 70 -3.80 -4.49 6.16
N LEU A 71 -4.34 -3.32 6.48
CA LEU A 71 -5.44 -2.73 5.74
C LEU A 71 -4.92 -1.51 4.98
N ILE A 72 -5.07 -1.52 3.67
CA ILE A 72 -4.59 -0.45 2.81
C ILE A 72 -5.79 0.22 2.13
N THR A 73 -5.83 1.54 2.17
CA THR A 73 -6.74 2.32 1.34
C THR A 73 -5.92 3.09 0.32
N ASP A 74 -6.27 2.96 -0.96
CA ASP A 74 -5.56 3.69 -2.00
C ASP A 74 -6.41 3.71 -3.27
N HIS A 75 -6.25 4.76 -4.07
CA HIS A 75 -6.88 4.85 -5.38
C HIS A 75 -5.97 4.28 -6.49
N ASN A 76 -4.74 3.96 -6.16
CA ASN A 76 -3.81 3.29 -7.08
C ASN A 76 -4.11 1.80 -7.10
N VAL A 77 -5.14 1.43 -7.86
CA VAL A 77 -5.70 0.07 -7.86
C VAL A 77 -4.66 -0.96 -8.24
N ARG A 78 -3.88 -0.69 -9.28
CA ARG A 78 -2.88 -1.62 -9.80
C ARG A 78 -1.85 -2.01 -8.74
N GLU A 79 -1.25 -1.00 -8.10
CA GLU A 79 -0.22 -1.19 -7.09
C GLU A 79 -0.77 -1.90 -5.87
N THR A 80 -1.99 -1.55 -5.48
CA THR A 80 -2.65 -2.13 -4.30
C THR A 80 -3.03 -3.59 -4.54
N LEU A 81 -3.63 -3.91 -5.68
CA LEU A 81 -4.04 -5.28 -5.99
C LEU A 81 -2.84 -6.22 -6.10
N ALA A 82 -1.68 -5.70 -6.47
CA ALA A 82 -0.47 -6.50 -6.60
C ALA A 82 0.01 -7.09 -5.26
N ILE A 83 -0.40 -6.52 -4.14
CA ILE A 83 0.10 -6.92 -2.81
C ILE A 83 -0.98 -7.35 -1.83
N THR A 84 -2.24 -7.33 -2.23
CA THR A 84 -3.34 -7.69 -1.32
C THR A 84 -3.81 -9.12 -1.55
N ASN A 85 -4.23 -9.76 -0.45
CA ASN A 85 -4.87 -11.08 -0.51
C ASN A 85 -6.33 -10.95 -0.91
N ARG A 86 -6.97 -9.88 -0.46
CA ARG A 86 -8.37 -9.60 -0.71
C ARG A 86 -8.57 -8.09 -0.75
N ALA A 87 -9.40 -7.63 -1.66
CA ALA A 87 -9.66 -6.21 -1.80
C ALA A 87 -11.16 -5.94 -2.03
N TYR A 88 -11.53 -4.73 -1.71
CA TYR A 88 -12.87 -4.20 -1.93
C TYR A 88 -12.74 -2.94 -2.77
N ILE A 89 -13.45 -2.91 -3.87
CA ILE A 89 -13.52 -1.71 -4.72
C ILE A 89 -14.75 -0.92 -4.30
N MET A 90 -14.55 0.31 -3.88
CA MET A 90 -15.64 1.18 -3.45
C MET A 90 -15.88 2.28 -4.46
N ARG A 91 -17.14 2.61 -4.66
CA ARG A 91 -17.56 3.71 -5.51
C ARG A 91 -18.84 4.32 -4.96
N GLU A 92 -18.84 5.64 -4.81
CA GLU A 92 -19.99 6.39 -4.33
C GLU A 92 -20.57 5.84 -3.01
N GLY A 93 -19.68 5.48 -2.08
CA GLY A 93 -20.08 4.98 -0.77
C GLY A 93 -20.57 3.54 -0.75
N GLN A 94 -20.42 2.80 -1.85
CA GLN A 94 -20.87 1.42 -1.95
C GLN A 94 -19.73 0.51 -2.40
N ILE A 95 -19.82 -0.76 -2.04
CA ILE A 95 -18.87 -1.77 -2.53
C ILE A 95 -19.31 -2.20 -3.93
N LEU A 96 -18.48 -1.87 -4.92
CA LEU A 96 -18.71 -2.23 -6.31
C LEU A 96 -18.34 -3.67 -6.58
N ALA A 97 -17.24 -4.15 -6.01
CA ALA A 97 -16.75 -5.50 -6.19
C ALA A 97 -15.82 -5.87 -5.04
N ALA A 98 -15.69 -7.16 -4.78
CA ALA A 98 -14.80 -7.68 -3.75
C ALA A 98 -14.21 -9.02 -4.22
N GLY A 99 -12.99 -9.33 -3.79
CA GLY A 99 -12.34 -10.59 -4.12
C GLY A 99 -10.83 -10.47 -4.09
N SER A 100 -10.16 -11.47 -4.66
CA SER A 100 -8.70 -11.44 -4.83
C SER A 100 -8.31 -10.42 -5.89
N GLY A 101 -7.03 -10.08 -5.96
CA GLY A 101 -6.51 -9.21 -7.01
C GLY A 101 -6.85 -9.73 -8.41
N GLU A 102 -6.66 -11.03 -8.63
CA GLU A 102 -6.94 -11.66 -9.92
C GLU A 102 -8.42 -11.55 -10.29
N GLU A 103 -9.31 -11.85 -9.33
CA GLU A 103 -10.75 -11.73 -9.56
C GLU A 103 -11.14 -10.31 -9.93
N LEU A 104 -10.56 -9.31 -9.27
CA LEU A 104 -10.87 -7.92 -9.52
C LEU A 104 -10.29 -7.43 -10.85
N TYR A 105 -9.10 -7.90 -11.25
CA TYR A 105 -8.56 -7.60 -12.56
C TYR A 105 -9.48 -8.05 -13.69
N ASN A 106 -10.16 -9.16 -13.50
CA ASN A 106 -11.05 -9.74 -14.51
C ASN A 106 -12.50 -9.28 -14.38
N ASN A 107 -12.82 -8.48 -13.38
CA ASN A 107 -14.17 -7.98 -13.17
C ASN A 107 -14.50 -6.86 -14.18
N PRO A 108 -15.56 -7.00 -14.98
CA PRO A 108 -15.88 -6.00 -16.00
C PRO A 108 -16.15 -4.60 -15.46
N LEU A 109 -16.77 -4.49 -14.28
CA LEU A 109 -17.04 -3.19 -13.68
C LEU A 109 -15.76 -2.51 -13.20
N VAL A 110 -14.84 -3.29 -12.63
CA VAL A 110 -13.54 -2.76 -12.19
C VAL A 110 -12.74 -2.27 -13.39
N ARG A 111 -12.74 -3.04 -14.48
CA ARG A 111 -12.06 -2.64 -15.71
C ARG A 111 -12.66 -1.36 -16.29
N GLN A 112 -13.97 -1.27 -16.30
CA GLN A 112 -14.67 -0.12 -16.85
C GLN A 112 -14.37 1.16 -16.09
N TYR A 113 -14.38 1.13 -14.75
CA TYR A 113 -14.31 2.33 -13.94
C TYR A 113 -12.92 2.69 -13.43
N TYR A 114 -12.02 1.72 -13.31
CA TYR A 114 -10.75 1.93 -12.63
C TYR A 114 -9.51 1.52 -13.42
N LEU A 115 -9.61 0.52 -14.28
CA LEU A 115 -8.45 -0.01 -14.97
C LEU A 115 -8.38 0.42 -16.43
N GLY A 116 -9.52 0.56 -17.08
CA GLY A 116 -9.58 0.85 -18.52
C GLY A 116 -9.14 -0.35 -19.37
N ASP A 117 -9.42 -0.29 -20.66
CA ASP A 117 -9.12 -1.39 -21.58
C ASP A 117 -7.62 -1.55 -21.82
N ASN A 118 -6.84 -0.48 -21.66
CA ASN A 118 -5.41 -0.51 -21.91
C ASN A 118 -4.58 -1.05 -20.74
N PHE A 119 -5.20 -1.29 -19.62
CA PHE A 119 -4.51 -1.74 -18.40
C PHE A 119 -3.80 -3.08 -18.58
N PHE A 120 -4.34 -3.96 -19.41
CA PHE A 120 -3.85 -5.32 -19.59
C PHE A 120 -2.93 -5.51 -20.80
N ARG A 121 -2.50 -4.43 -21.39
CA ARG A 121 -1.57 -4.48 -22.52
C ARG A 121 -0.12 -4.56 -22.05
#